data_5fc1e617960c0372677f771061237bcc
#
_entry.id   5fc1e617960c0372677f771061237bcc
#
_cell.length_a   1.000
_cell.length_b   1.000
_cell.length_c   1.000
_cell.angle_alpha   90.00
_cell.angle_beta   90.00
_cell.angle_gamma   90.00
#
_symmetry.space_group_name_H-M   'P 1'
#
loop_
_entity.id
_entity.type
_entity.pdbx_description
1 polymer ?
#
loop_
_entity_poly.entity_id
_entity_poly.type
_entity_poly.pdbx_seq_one_letter_code
_entity_poly.pdbx_strand_id
1 'polypeptide(L)'
;MVKKTAKPKARKNTRPKDYEVVVKLVRNDHPCHSGHKIGDEWVFDYQPPSGLCSFAYNSLFTSAMVLKTGGTFPWQSDPDVIEIACPDAEVHNVFELRRRIKKS
;
A
#
# COMPACT_ATOMS: atom_id res chain seq x y z
N MET A 1 -8.17 16.13 31.50
CA MET A 1 -7.55 16.12 31.02
C MET A 1 -6.99 15.79 30.27
N VAL A 2 -6.96 15.70 29.72
CA VAL A 2 -6.37 15.41 29.04
C VAL A 2 -5.44 15.72 28.74
N LYS A 3 -5.12 15.86 28.73
CA LYS A 3 -4.30 16.06 28.48
C LYS A 3 -3.52 16.19 27.99
N LYS A 4 -3.42 16.24 27.92
CA LYS A 4 -2.71 16.32 27.46
C LYS A 4 -2.02 16.20 26.89
N THR A 5 -2.06 16.15 26.54
CA THR A 5 -1.48 15.90 25.99
C THR A 5 -0.65 16.09 25.45
N ALA A 6 -0.49 16.22 25.36
CA ALA A 6 0.34 16.40 24.86
C ALA A 6 0.99 16.54 24.16
N LYS A 7 1.51 16.89 23.94
CA LYS A 7 2.15 17.13 23.22
C LYS A 7 3.10 16.82 22.66
N PRO A 8 3.06 16.75 22.29
CA PRO A 8 3.80 16.14 21.31
C PRO A 8 5.04 16.75 20.92
N LYS A 9 5.68 17.12 21.73
CA LYS A 9 6.89 17.58 21.44
C LYS A 9 7.72 16.58 20.83
N ALA A 10 7.39 15.40 21.03
CA ALA A 10 8.22 14.39 20.48
C ALA A 10 8.25 14.39 19.00
N ARG A 11 7.25 15.02 18.37
CA ARG A 11 7.27 14.92 17.00
C ARG A 11 8.12 15.89 16.32
N LYS A 12 8.67 16.82 16.97
CA LYS A 12 9.33 17.78 16.27
C LYS A 12 10.54 17.27 15.57
N ASN A 13 11.23 16.38 16.06
CA ASN A 13 12.37 15.90 15.30
C ASN A 13 12.27 14.44 15.03
N THR A 14 11.11 13.92 15.24
CA THR A 14 10.92 12.52 14.91
C THR A 14 9.99 12.42 13.77
N ARG A 15 10.20 13.28 12.76
CA ARG A 15 9.42 13.17 11.61
C ARG A 15 9.47 11.77 11.08
N PRO A 16 8.33 11.17 10.76
CA PRO A 16 8.30 9.81 10.26
C PRO A 16 9.13 9.68 9.00
N LYS A 17 9.66 8.51 8.77
CA LYS A 17 10.35 8.26 7.54
C LYS A 17 9.38 8.42 6.39
N ASP A 18 9.91 8.85 5.27
CA ASP A 18 9.12 8.98 4.07
C ASP A 18 9.12 7.65 3.36
N TYR A 19 7.94 7.07 3.19
CA TYR A 19 7.79 5.77 2.55
C TYR A 19 7.18 5.90 1.17
N GLU A 20 7.48 4.95 0.33
CA GLU A 20 6.70 4.69 -0.86
C GLU A 20 6.26 3.24 -0.80
N VAL A 21 5.23 2.88 -1.55
CA VAL A 21 4.66 1.54 -1.50
C VAL A 21 4.79 0.89 -2.86
N VAL A 22 5.45 -0.25 -2.90
CA VAL A 22 5.56 -1.03 -4.14
C VAL A 22 4.36 -1.97 -4.19
N VAL A 23 3.60 -1.85 -5.26
CA VAL A 23 2.42 -2.68 -5.53
C VAL A 23 2.83 -3.72 -6.55
N LYS A 24 2.72 -4.99 -6.21
CA LYS A 24 3.17 -6.06 -7.10
C LYS A 24 2.05 -7.07 -7.26
N LEU A 25 1.75 -7.42 -8.50
CA LEU A 25 0.78 -8.48 -8.75
C LEU A 25 1.45 -9.82 -8.49
N VAL A 26 0.99 -10.56 -7.49
CA VAL A 26 1.67 -11.77 -7.05
C VAL A 26 0.95 -13.04 -7.44
N ARG A 27 -0.37 -13.01 -7.63
CA ARG A 27 -1.08 -14.20 -8.11
C ARG A 27 -2.46 -13.83 -8.63
N ASN A 28 -3.00 -14.68 -9.47
CA ASN A 28 -4.38 -14.58 -9.94
C ASN A 28 -4.84 -15.94 -10.38
N ASP A 29 -6.15 -16.06 -10.62
CA ASP A 29 -6.75 -17.30 -11.09
C ASP A 29 -6.87 -17.32 -12.61
N HIS A 30 -6.99 -16.15 -13.22
CA HIS A 30 -7.16 -16.01 -14.67
C HIS A 30 -6.44 -14.77 -15.16
N PRO A 31 -6.14 -14.67 -16.44
CA PRO A 31 -5.50 -13.46 -16.98
C PRO A 31 -6.34 -12.22 -16.73
N CYS A 32 -5.67 -11.15 -16.39
CA CYS A 32 -6.32 -9.87 -16.11
C CYS A 32 -6.76 -9.19 -17.39
N HIS A 33 -7.99 -8.67 -17.40
CA HIS A 33 -8.54 -7.98 -18.57
C HIS A 33 -7.77 -6.71 -18.90
N SER A 34 -7.12 -6.10 -17.90
CA SER A 34 -6.30 -4.91 -18.12
C SER A 34 -4.90 -5.26 -18.63
N GLY A 35 -4.59 -6.54 -18.75
CA GLY A 35 -3.30 -6.97 -19.26
C GLY A 35 -2.19 -7.03 -18.23
N HIS A 36 -2.50 -6.86 -16.97
CA HIS A 36 -1.49 -6.97 -15.92
C HIS A 36 -1.04 -8.42 -15.78
N LYS A 37 0.25 -8.61 -15.53
CA LYS A 37 0.83 -9.95 -15.41
C LYS A 37 1.48 -10.11 -14.07
N ILE A 38 1.51 -11.35 -13.59
CA ILE A 38 2.21 -11.67 -12.34
C ILE A 38 3.64 -11.18 -12.46
N GLY A 39 4.08 -10.42 -11.46
CA GLY A 39 5.39 -9.81 -11.43
C GLY A 39 5.40 -8.34 -11.78
N ASP A 40 4.32 -7.84 -12.39
CA ASP A 40 4.24 -6.41 -12.69
C ASP A 40 4.24 -5.62 -11.40
N GLU A 41 4.89 -4.47 -11.42
CA GLU A 41 5.02 -3.62 -10.25
C GLU A 41 4.66 -2.18 -10.57
N TRP A 42 4.14 -1.50 -9.56
CA TRP A 42 3.83 -0.07 -9.63
C TRP A 42 4.29 0.54 -8.31
N VAL A 43 4.55 1.84 -8.31
CA VAL A 43 4.95 2.53 -7.08
C VAL A 43 3.89 3.57 -6.73
N PHE A 44 3.38 3.48 -5.51
CA PHE A 44 2.43 4.45 -4.99
C PHE A 44 3.16 5.43 -4.07
N ASP A 45 3.00 6.73 -4.34
CA ASP A 45 3.61 7.78 -3.54
C ASP A 45 2.70 9.00 -3.59
N TYR A 46 1.53 8.87 -2.95
CA TYR A 46 0.44 9.84 -2.93
C TYR A 46 -0.32 9.99 -4.25
N GLN A 47 0.31 9.66 -5.37
CA GLN A 47 -0.36 9.77 -6.66
C GLN A 47 -0.71 8.39 -7.17
N PRO A 48 -1.82 8.26 -7.91
CA PRO A 48 -2.13 6.97 -8.52
C PRO A 48 -1.01 6.56 -9.46
N PRO A 49 -0.53 5.32 -9.35
CA PRO A 49 0.55 4.89 -10.24
C PRO A 49 0.06 4.84 -11.68
N SER A 50 0.90 5.28 -12.58
CA SER A 50 0.59 5.24 -13.99
C SER A 50 0.47 3.79 -14.45
N GLY A 51 -0.58 3.50 -15.20
CA GLY A 51 -0.74 2.16 -15.78
C GLY A 51 -1.44 1.14 -14.89
N LEU A 52 -1.76 1.49 -13.67
CA LEU A 52 -2.47 0.56 -12.79
C LEU A 52 -3.97 0.68 -13.04
N CYS A 53 -4.64 -0.46 -13.16
CA CYS A 53 -6.07 -0.53 -13.39
C CYS A 53 -6.85 0.19 -12.29
N SER A 54 -7.89 0.92 -12.65
CA SER A 54 -8.70 1.66 -11.69
C SER A 54 -9.39 0.77 -10.68
N PHE A 55 -9.84 -0.43 -11.09
CA PHE A 55 -10.45 -1.37 -10.16
C PHE A 55 -9.46 -1.77 -9.08
N ALA A 56 -8.23 -2.11 -9.50
CA ALA A 56 -7.20 -2.48 -8.56
C ALA A 56 -6.86 -1.32 -7.65
N TYR A 57 -6.66 -0.14 -8.23
CA TYR A 57 -6.29 1.02 -7.43
C TYR A 57 -7.36 1.35 -6.39
N ASN A 58 -8.62 1.29 -6.79
CA ASN A 58 -9.71 1.56 -5.86
C ASN A 58 -9.70 0.57 -4.69
N SER A 59 -9.38 -0.68 -4.96
CA SER A 59 -9.36 -1.72 -3.94
C SER A 59 -8.19 -1.54 -2.97
N LEU A 60 -7.03 -1.13 -3.46
CA LEU A 60 -5.83 -1.12 -2.63
C LEU A 60 -5.49 0.25 -2.04
N PHE A 61 -6.16 1.31 -2.48
CA PHE A 61 -5.76 2.67 -2.12
C PHE A 61 -5.69 2.90 -0.61
N THR A 62 -6.71 2.53 0.14
CA THR A 62 -6.74 2.78 1.57
C THR A 62 -5.57 2.08 2.28
N SER A 63 -5.31 0.83 1.91
CA SER A 63 -4.22 0.08 2.52
C SER A 63 -2.87 0.66 2.13
N ALA A 64 -2.74 1.13 0.89
CA ALA A 64 -1.51 1.78 0.45
C ALA A 64 -1.25 3.05 1.27
N MET A 65 -2.31 3.83 1.55
CA MET A 65 -2.16 5.02 2.37
C MET A 65 -1.75 4.69 3.80
N VAL A 66 -2.29 3.61 4.37
CA VAL A 66 -1.88 3.20 5.70
C VAL A 66 -0.38 2.92 5.73
N LEU A 67 0.11 2.14 4.77
CA LEU A 67 1.54 1.83 4.73
C LEU A 67 2.38 3.08 4.43
N LYS A 68 1.94 3.90 3.49
CA LYS A 68 2.66 5.11 3.11
C LYS A 68 2.87 6.03 4.30
N THR A 69 1.90 6.12 5.18
CA THR A 69 1.93 7.07 6.28
C THR A 69 2.45 6.44 7.59
N GLY A 70 3.00 5.25 7.51
CA GLY A 70 3.66 4.64 8.67
C GLY A 70 2.77 3.75 9.51
N GLY A 71 1.53 3.52 9.09
CA GLY A 71 0.62 2.65 9.84
C GLY A 71 0.94 1.18 9.62
N THR A 72 0.30 0.34 10.40
CA THR A 72 0.47 -1.11 10.30
C THR A 72 -0.87 -1.79 10.44
N PHE A 73 -0.90 -3.07 10.09
CA PHE A 73 -2.10 -3.89 10.26
C PHE A 73 -1.83 -4.90 11.36
N PRO A 74 -2.62 -4.88 12.43
CA PRO A 74 -2.29 -5.70 13.61
C PRO A 74 -2.29 -7.21 13.34
N TRP A 75 -2.96 -7.66 12.29
CA TRP A 75 -2.98 -9.09 11.99
C TRP A 75 -1.82 -9.52 11.09
N GLN A 76 -0.97 -8.59 10.64
CA GLN A 76 0.16 -8.93 9.80
C GLN A 76 1.42 -9.12 10.64
N SER A 77 2.14 -10.20 10.39
CA SER A 77 3.41 -10.41 11.11
C SER A 77 4.51 -9.50 10.59
N ASP A 78 4.48 -9.17 9.30
CA ASP A 78 5.44 -8.22 8.72
C ASP A 78 4.73 -6.86 8.64
N PRO A 79 5.17 -5.87 9.40
CA PRO A 79 4.46 -4.59 9.43
C PRO A 79 4.56 -3.80 8.13
N ASP A 80 5.43 -4.18 7.22
CA ASP A 80 5.65 -3.43 5.99
C ASP A 80 4.83 -3.93 4.81
N VAL A 81 4.03 -4.96 5.00
CA VAL A 81 3.40 -5.67 3.89
C VAL A 81 1.94 -5.97 4.16
N ILE A 82 1.12 -5.89 3.13
CA ILE A 82 -0.23 -6.46 3.17
C ILE A 82 -0.60 -6.94 1.77
N GLU A 83 -1.44 -7.95 1.67
CA GLU A 83 -1.98 -8.39 0.39
C GLU A 83 -3.41 -7.93 0.25
N ILE A 84 -3.75 -7.40 -0.92
CA ILE A 84 -5.08 -6.87 -1.22
C ILE A 84 -5.54 -7.46 -2.56
N ALA A 85 -6.77 -7.91 -2.61
CA ALA A 85 -7.34 -8.47 -3.83
C ALA A 85 -8.08 -7.41 -4.62
N CYS A 86 -7.99 -7.53 -5.95
CA CYS A 86 -8.83 -6.76 -6.85
C CYS A 86 -10.28 -7.26 -6.72
N PRO A 87 -11.28 -6.41 -6.89
CA PRO A 87 -12.68 -6.83 -6.72
C PRO A 87 -13.21 -7.73 -7.83
N ASP A 88 -12.42 -8.00 -8.87
CA ASP A 88 -12.86 -8.89 -9.93
C ASP A 88 -12.77 -10.34 -9.45
N ALA A 89 -13.93 -10.90 -9.09
CA ALA A 89 -13.98 -12.24 -8.50
C ALA A 89 -13.55 -13.34 -9.47
N GLU A 90 -13.66 -13.09 -10.76
CA GLU A 90 -13.31 -14.10 -11.75
C GLU A 90 -11.80 -14.16 -11.97
N VAL A 91 -11.18 -13.04 -12.11
CA VAL A 91 -9.72 -12.95 -12.30
C VAL A 91 -9.00 -13.12 -10.96
N HIS A 92 -9.51 -12.47 -9.95
CA HIS A 92 -9.02 -12.58 -8.60
C HIS A 92 -7.54 -12.22 -8.49
N ASN A 93 -7.15 -11.08 -9.02
CA ASN A 93 -5.79 -10.59 -8.86
C ASN A 93 -5.51 -10.29 -7.39
N VAL A 94 -4.36 -10.73 -6.90
CA VAL A 94 -3.91 -10.40 -5.55
C VAL A 94 -2.62 -9.63 -5.67
N PHE A 95 -2.59 -8.48 -5.03
CA PHE A 95 -1.43 -7.59 -5.03
C PHE A 95 -0.76 -7.61 -3.68
N GLU A 96 0.55 -7.66 -3.68
CA GLU A 96 1.32 -7.43 -2.47
C GLU A 96 1.68 -5.96 -2.43
N LEU A 97 1.36 -5.30 -1.33
CA LEU A 97 1.74 -3.92 -1.08
C LEU A 97 2.84 -3.95 -0.06
N ARG A 98 4.02 -3.45 -0.42
CA ARG A 98 5.19 -3.45 0.45
C ARG A 98 5.75 -2.05 0.52
N ARG A 99 5.81 -1.48 1.72
CA ARG A 99 6.41 -0.16 1.84
C ARG A 99 7.91 -0.29 1.96
N ARG A 100 8.59 0.73 1.49
CA ARG A 100 10.02 0.84 1.65
C ARG A 100 10.35 2.30 1.89
N ILE A 101 11.50 2.54 2.49
CA ILE A 101 11.92 3.91 2.72
C ILE A 101 12.26 4.54 1.38
N LYS A 102 11.69 5.71 1.15
CA LYS A 102 11.92 6.42 -0.08
C LYS A 102 13.29 7.10 0.00
N LYS A 103 14.07 6.95 -1.05
CA LYS A 103 15.35 7.61 -1.12
C LYS A 103 15.19 8.97 -1.75
N SER A 104 15.81 9.95 -1.16
CA SER A 104 15.72 11.32 -1.69
C SER A 104 16.88 11.63 -2.61
#